data_5fe0680f4ef809ca06568fe3d9f26fd2
#
_entry.id   5fe0680f4ef809ca06568fe3d9f26fd2
#
_cell.length_a   1.000
_cell.length_b   1.000
_cell.length_c   1.000
_cell.angle_alpha   90.00
_cell.angle_beta   90.00
_cell.angle_gamma   90.00
#
_symmetry.space_group_name_H-M   'P 1'
#
loop_
_entity.id
_entity.type
_entity.pdbx_description
1 polymer ?
#
loop_
_entity_poly.entity_id
_entity_poly.type
_entity_poly.pdbx_seq_one_letter_code
_entity_poly.pdbx_strand_id
1 'polypeptide(L)'
;MASLFRLRYDSRWGEELFLTGNSTELGNWNPDKAVPMEYVGPGIWAVETTVAAMTEYKYFIRENNQIRWEDGPNRILPEGKDRTWDWFGLTERQTMKGVAVPLFSLRTENDFGIGEFADLPKLGDWCVANGMNIIQILPINDTTAHYDWRDSYPYNAISAFALNPIFLNLNTLGIKEDAAFKRARTLLNKTNFVDYPKVLKAKWKYFQIAFEQQWDTLKEAADFQQFFKENEDWLPDYAQYCAQREGYGTESHLFLQYHCDKQLREAVKALHDKGLLLKGDIPIGVNPSGVDVKSHPELFNLDVQVGAPPDDFSAEGQNWGFPSYNWEAMANDYYAWWQRRVQVMAR
;
A
#
# COMPACT_ATOMS: atom_id res chain seq x y z
N MET A 1 4.95 -10.79 -39.41
CA MET A 1 5.71 -9.72 -38.71
C MET A 1 6.37 -10.34 -37.51
N ALA A 2 7.54 -9.84 -37.11
CA ALA A 2 8.13 -10.28 -35.85
C ALA A 2 7.25 -9.80 -34.70
N SER A 3 7.00 -10.69 -33.75
CA SER A 3 6.22 -10.41 -32.56
C SER A 3 7.11 -10.50 -31.32
N LEU A 4 7.01 -9.50 -30.46
CA LEU A 4 7.79 -9.40 -29.23
C LEU A 4 6.95 -9.91 -28.05
N PHE A 5 7.36 -11.02 -27.45
CA PHE A 5 6.75 -11.57 -26.23
C PHE A 5 7.57 -11.15 -25.03
N ARG A 6 6.91 -10.51 -24.07
CA ARG A 6 7.49 -10.12 -22.79
C ARG A 6 6.74 -10.81 -21.66
N LEU A 7 7.50 -11.36 -20.72
CA LEU A 7 6.97 -12.08 -19.58
C LEU A 7 7.59 -11.53 -18.31
N ARG A 8 6.76 -11.21 -17.34
CA ARG A 8 7.23 -10.86 -16.00
C ARG A 8 7.23 -12.10 -15.10
N TYR A 9 8.43 -12.42 -14.63
CA TYR A 9 8.68 -13.52 -13.70
C TYR A 9 9.99 -13.31 -12.95
N ASP A 10 9.93 -13.32 -11.63
CA ASP A 10 11.11 -13.25 -10.76
C ASP A 10 11.73 -14.65 -10.64
N SER A 11 12.67 -14.95 -11.54
CA SER A 11 13.31 -16.25 -11.63
C SER A 11 14.34 -16.48 -10.52
N ARG A 12 14.51 -17.75 -10.15
CA ARG A 12 15.60 -18.21 -9.31
C ARG A 12 16.81 -18.58 -10.16
N TRP A 13 17.96 -18.62 -9.52
CA TRP A 13 19.17 -19.09 -10.19
C TRP A 13 19.01 -20.54 -10.68
N GLY A 14 19.27 -20.77 -11.98
CA GLY A 14 19.11 -22.08 -12.62
C GLY A 14 17.76 -22.31 -13.31
N GLU A 15 16.79 -21.38 -13.19
CA GLU A 15 15.56 -21.42 -13.99
C GLU A 15 15.77 -20.77 -15.36
N GLU A 16 15.32 -21.44 -16.40
CA GLU A 16 15.28 -20.97 -17.78
C GLU A 16 13.83 -20.89 -18.25
N LEU A 17 13.46 -19.79 -18.91
CA LEU A 17 12.10 -19.58 -19.41
C LEU A 17 12.00 -19.83 -20.90
N PHE A 18 10.88 -20.43 -21.30
CA PHE A 18 10.61 -20.79 -22.69
C PHE A 18 9.20 -20.38 -23.10
N LEU A 19 9.08 -20.02 -24.38
CA LEU A 19 7.81 -19.78 -25.07
C LEU A 19 7.56 -20.96 -26.04
N THR A 20 6.36 -21.53 -26.00
CA THR A 20 5.92 -22.58 -26.93
C THR A 20 4.49 -22.35 -27.40
N GLY A 21 4.07 -22.99 -28.46
CA GLY A 21 2.73 -22.77 -28.99
C GLY A 21 2.38 -23.71 -30.16
N ASN A 22 1.22 -23.48 -30.79
CA ASN A 22 0.67 -24.30 -31.84
C ASN A 22 1.26 -24.02 -33.25
N SER A 23 2.32 -23.23 -33.35
CA SER A 23 3.01 -22.96 -34.63
C SER A 23 4.38 -23.62 -34.68
N THR A 24 4.91 -23.80 -35.89
CA THR A 24 6.25 -24.36 -36.11
C THR A 24 7.34 -23.52 -35.48
N GLU A 25 7.18 -22.20 -35.51
CA GLU A 25 8.10 -21.21 -34.93
C GLU A 25 8.15 -21.29 -33.43
N LEU A 26 7.07 -21.76 -32.79
CA LEU A 26 6.97 -21.98 -31.35
C LEU A 26 7.14 -23.45 -30.95
N GLY A 27 7.57 -24.30 -31.85
CA GLY A 27 7.90 -25.70 -31.59
C GLY A 27 6.73 -26.66 -31.53
N ASN A 28 5.51 -26.28 -31.95
CA ASN A 28 4.30 -27.13 -31.96
C ASN A 28 4.06 -27.86 -30.63
N TRP A 29 4.08 -27.14 -29.53
CA TRP A 29 3.94 -27.64 -28.18
C TRP A 29 5.01 -28.63 -27.70
N ASN A 30 6.11 -28.79 -28.47
CA ASN A 30 7.23 -29.62 -28.06
C ASN A 30 8.21 -28.80 -27.19
N PRO A 31 8.39 -29.14 -25.90
CA PRO A 31 9.30 -28.39 -25.03
C PRO A 31 10.75 -28.35 -25.48
N ASP A 32 11.21 -29.39 -26.26
CA ASP A 32 12.57 -29.44 -26.74
C ASP A 32 12.81 -28.57 -28.00
N LYS A 33 11.70 -28.07 -28.59
CA LYS A 33 11.71 -27.16 -29.74
C LYS A 33 11.17 -25.76 -29.36
N ALA A 34 10.87 -25.54 -28.08
CA ALA A 34 10.38 -24.28 -27.60
C ALA A 34 11.45 -23.17 -27.72
N VAL A 35 11.00 -21.93 -27.83
CA VAL A 35 11.87 -20.78 -28.03
C VAL A 35 12.35 -20.30 -26.65
N PRO A 36 13.67 -20.26 -26.38
CA PRO A 36 14.18 -19.74 -25.13
C PRO A 36 13.96 -18.22 -25.03
N MET A 37 13.65 -17.76 -23.85
CA MET A 37 13.51 -16.34 -23.55
C MET A 37 14.81 -15.78 -22.95
N GLU A 38 15.11 -14.52 -23.23
CA GLU A 38 16.25 -13.81 -22.70
C GLU A 38 15.85 -12.95 -21.49
N TYR A 39 16.67 -12.94 -20.44
CA TYR A 39 16.51 -12.04 -19.31
C TYR A 39 16.96 -10.63 -19.70
N VAL A 40 16.04 -9.67 -19.74
CA VAL A 40 16.29 -8.31 -20.24
C VAL A 40 16.30 -7.24 -19.16
N GLY A 41 15.96 -7.61 -17.93
CA GLY A 41 15.96 -6.68 -16.78
C GLY A 41 15.30 -7.31 -15.56
N PRO A 42 15.22 -6.58 -14.41
CA PRO A 42 14.68 -7.14 -13.18
C PRO A 42 13.29 -7.75 -13.35
N GLY A 43 13.22 -9.09 -13.24
CA GLY A 43 11.98 -9.85 -13.39
C GLY A 43 11.35 -9.81 -14.77
N ILE A 44 12.10 -9.42 -15.83
CA ILE A 44 11.57 -9.32 -17.20
C ILE A 44 12.34 -10.26 -18.13
N TRP A 45 11.59 -11.08 -18.82
CA TRP A 45 12.05 -11.98 -19.86
C TRP A 45 11.41 -11.59 -21.19
N ALA A 46 12.15 -11.70 -22.28
CA ALA A 46 11.66 -11.35 -23.61
C ALA A 46 12.18 -12.30 -24.68
N VAL A 47 11.40 -12.43 -25.76
CA VAL A 47 11.81 -13.09 -26.98
C VAL A 47 11.08 -12.48 -28.17
N GLU A 48 11.78 -12.34 -29.27
CA GLU A 48 11.21 -11.91 -30.54
C GLU A 48 11.19 -13.10 -31.53
N THR A 49 10.00 -13.38 -32.06
CA THR A 49 9.82 -14.47 -33.03
C THR A 49 8.69 -14.15 -34.00
N THR A 50 8.70 -14.75 -35.16
CA THR A 50 7.67 -14.50 -36.20
C THR A 50 6.54 -15.48 -36.03
N VAL A 51 5.37 -15.03 -35.61
CA VAL A 51 4.17 -15.85 -35.49
C VAL A 51 2.96 -15.19 -36.15
N ALA A 52 1.99 -15.98 -36.56
CA ALA A 52 0.73 -15.47 -37.08
C ALA A 52 -0.17 -14.94 -35.97
N ALA A 53 -1.09 -14.03 -36.30
CA ALA A 53 -2.19 -13.68 -35.41
C ALA A 53 -3.01 -14.93 -35.06
N MET A 54 -3.65 -14.92 -33.90
CA MET A 54 -4.44 -16.03 -33.34
C MET A 54 -3.62 -17.30 -33.04
N THR A 55 -2.28 -17.23 -33.08
CA THR A 55 -1.43 -18.31 -32.56
C THR A 55 -1.66 -18.53 -31.08
N GLU A 56 -1.92 -19.77 -30.68
CA GLU A 56 -1.94 -20.17 -29.28
C GLU A 56 -0.52 -20.37 -28.77
N TYR A 57 -0.25 -19.88 -27.57
CA TYR A 57 1.05 -20.01 -26.93
C TYR A 57 0.95 -20.17 -25.42
N LYS A 58 2.03 -20.60 -24.80
CA LYS A 58 2.16 -20.78 -23.35
C LYS A 58 3.62 -20.68 -22.93
N TYR A 59 3.85 -20.30 -21.67
CA TYR A 59 5.18 -20.26 -21.11
C TYR A 59 5.42 -21.48 -20.22
N PHE A 60 6.68 -21.89 -20.11
CA PHE A 60 7.11 -22.84 -19.11
C PHE A 60 8.52 -22.50 -18.61
N ILE A 61 8.84 -23.04 -17.46
CA ILE A 61 10.15 -22.93 -16.82
C ILE A 61 10.82 -24.29 -16.86
N ARG A 62 12.11 -24.32 -17.19
CA ARG A 62 12.95 -25.50 -17.09
C ARG A 62 13.98 -25.27 -15.99
N GLU A 63 14.04 -26.19 -15.02
CA GLU A 63 15.05 -26.22 -13.98
C GLU A 63 15.50 -27.66 -13.76
N ASN A 64 16.81 -27.95 -13.81
CA ASN A 64 17.36 -29.30 -13.63
C ASN A 64 16.65 -30.39 -14.46
N ASN A 65 16.35 -30.12 -15.72
CA ASN A 65 15.56 -30.97 -16.64
C ASN A 65 14.09 -31.22 -16.23
N GLN A 66 13.61 -30.58 -15.21
CA GLN A 66 12.19 -30.58 -14.89
C GLN A 66 11.49 -29.41 -15.55
N ILE A 67 10.28 -29.65 -16.05
CA ILE A 67 9.46 -28.63 -16.71
C ILE A 67 8.29 -28.27 -15.80
N ARG A 68 8.13 -26.98 -15.54
CA ARG A 68 6.99 -26.41 -14.86
C ARG A 68 6.24 -25.48 -15.80
N TRP A 69 5.07 -25.89 -16.21
CA TRP A 69 4.18 -25.07 -17.04
C TRP A 69 3.53 -23.97 -16.22
N GLU A 70 3.22 -22.84 -16.87
CA GLU A 70 2.32 -21.86 -16.27
C GLU A 70 0.92 -22.47 -16.10
N ASP A 71 0.19 -22.01 -15.10
CA ASP A 71 -1.18 -22.45 -14.84
C ASP A 71 -2.18 -21.84 -15.84
N GLY A 72 -3.40 -22.43 -15.92
CA GLY A 72 -4.50 -21.94 -16.72
C GLY A 72 -4.46 -22.34 -18.21
N PRO A 73 -5.37 -21.76 -19.03
CA PRO A 73 -5.49 -22.08 -20.45
C PRO A 73 -4.33 -21.52 -21.28
N ASN A 74 -4.24 -21.98 -22.54
CA ASN A 74 -3.32 -21.39 -23.50
C ASN A 74 -3.68 -19.93 -23.78
N ARG A 75 -2.67 -19.11 -24.01
CA ARG A 75 -2.84 -17.72 -24.45
C ARG A 75 -3.04 -17.67 -25.95
N ILE A 76 -3.63 -16.59 -26.44
CA ILE A 76 -3.82 -16.35 -27.87
C ILE A 76 -3.20 -15.00 -28.21
N LEU A 77 -2.36 -14.94 -29.24
CA LEU A 77 -1.85 -13.66 -29.75
C LEU A 77 -2.98 -12.93 -30.49
N PRO A 78 -3.46 -11.77 -29.99
CA PRO A 78 -4.58 -11.07 -30.60
C PRO A 78 -4.25 -10.58 -32.01
N GLU A 79 -5.26 -10.50 -32.87
CA GLU A 79 -5.14 -9.93 -34.19
C GLU A 79 -4.69 -8.47 -34.13
N GLY A 80 -3.74 -8.10 -35.00
CA GLY A 80 -3.20 -6.74 -35.06
C GLY A 80 -2.22 -6.36 -33.94
N LYS A 81 -1.84 -7.31 -33.06
CA LYS A 81 -0.80 -7.08 -32.06
C LYS A 81 0.48 -7.80 -32.44
N ASP A 82 1.58 -7.04 -32.36
CA ASP A 82 2.94 -7.50 -32.58
C ASP A 82 3.75 -7.64 -31.30
N ARG A 83 3.13 -7.42 -30.13
CA ARG A 83 3.80 -7.54 -28.82
C ARG A 83 2.83 -7.90 -27.72
N THR A 84 3.31 -8.67 -26.75
CA THR A 84 2.58 -9.03 -25.53
C THR A 84 3.34 -8.54 -24.29
N TRP A 85 2.59 -8.44 -23.21
CA TRP A 85 3.14 -8.19 -21.89
C TRP A 85 2.39 -9.09 -20.91
N ASP A 86 3.00 -10.20 -20.57
CA ASP A 86 2.39 -11.27 -19.82
C ASP A 86 3.00 -11.40 -18.40
N TRP A 87 2.30 -12.12 -17.53
CA TRP A 87 2.75 -12.49 -16.19
C TRP A 87 2.69 -14.01 -16.09
N PHE A 88 3.76 -14.64 -15.61
CA PHE A 88 3.80 -16.09 -15.48
C PHE A 88 2.73 -16.58 -14.50
N GLY A 89 1.92 -17.55 -14.92
CA GLY A 89 0.84 -18.12 -14.11
C GLY A 89 -0.45 -17.28 -14.02
N LEU A 90 -0.52 -16.11 -14.66
CA LEU A 90 -1.73 -15.27 -14.69
C LEU A 90 -2.44 -15.39 -16.05
N THR A 91 -3.07 -16.53 -16.30
CA THR A 91 -3.81 -16.79 -17.55
C THR A 91 -5.29 -16.43 -17.46
N GLU A 92 -5.84 -16.32 -16.26
CA GLU A 92 -7.21 -15.85 -16.05
C GLU A 92 -7.19 -14.43 -15.47
N ARG A 93 -7.93 -13.51 -16.08
CA ARG A 93 -8.28 -12.25 -15.45
C ARG A 93 -9.18 -12.57 -14.28
N GLN A 94 -8.63 -12.55 -13.07
CA GLN A 94 -9.50 -12.56 -11.89
C GLN A 94 -10.34 -11.29 -11.91
N THR A 95 -11.65 -11.47 -12.03
CA THR A 95 -12.57 -10.34 -11.91
C THR A 95 -12.62 -9.90 -10.46
N MET A 96 -12.04 -8.73 -10.18
CA MET A 96 -12.13 -8.10 -8.88
C MET A 96 -13.44 -7.32 -8.79
N LYS A 97 -14.25 -7.65 -7.77
CA LYS A 97 -15.49 -6.96 -7.46
C LYS A 97 -15.43 -6.46 -6.02
N GLY A 98 -15.64 -5.17 -5.82
CA GLY A 98 -15.51 -4.63 -4.48
C GLY A 98 -15.99 -3.20 -4.32
N VAL A 99 -15.59 -2.59 -3.23
CA VAL A 99 -15.89 -1.20 -2.87
C VAL A 99 -14.62 -0.39 -2.67
N ALA A 100 -14.69 0.89 -3.03
CA ALA A 100 -13.70 1.89 -2.63
C ALA A 100 -14.31 2.76 -1.54
N VAL A 101 -13.69 2.81 -0.36
CA VAL A 101 -14.23 3.52 0.79
C VAL A 101 -13.10 4.16 1.62
N PRO A 102 -13.20 5.44 1.98
CA PRO A 102 -12.25 6.02 2.94
C PRO A 102 -12.41 5.36 4.31
N LEU A 103 -11.30 4.94 4.93
CA LEU A 103 -11.35 4.33 6.27
C LEU A 103 -12.08 5.22 7.27
N PHE A 104 -11.78 6.52 7.27
CA PHE A 104 -12.40 7.49 8.19
C PHE A 104 -13.93 7.60 8.08
N SER A 105 -14.52 7.16 6.96
CA SER A 105 -15.98 7.23 6.74
C SER A 105 -16.73 6.02 7.29
N LEU A 106 -16.05 4.96 7.68
CA LEU A 106 -16.68 3.82 8.32
C LEU A 106 -17.23 4.24 9.70
N ARG A 107 -18.40 3.70 10.05
CA ARG A 107 -19.03 3.97 11.33
C ARG A 107 -19.56 2.68 11.92
N THR A 108 -19.14 2.40 13.14
CA THR A 108 -19.61 1.26 13.93
C THR A 108 -20.01 1.69 15.34
N GLU A 109 -20.57 0.77 16.10
CA GLU A 109 -20.97 1.06 17.49
C GLU A 109 -19.76 1.29 18.41
N ASN A 110 -18.60 0.74 18.01
CA ASN A 110 -17.39 0.72 18.82
C ASN A 110 -16.34 1.75 18.39
N ASP A 111 -16.56 2.44 17.26
CA ASP A 111 -15.65 3.49 16.82
C ASP A 111 -15.71 4.73 17.74
N PHE A 112 -14.68 5.55 17.69
CA PHE A 112 -14.57 6.76 18.51
C PHE A 112 -14.86 8.03 17.68
N GLY A 113 -15.90 8.00 16.87
CA GLY A 113 -16.36 9.11 16.02
C GLY A 113 -15.70 9.16 14.64
N ILE A 114 -14.92 8.14 14.30
CA ILE A 114 -14.22 7.95 13.03
C ILE A 114 -14.04 6.45 12.78
N GLY A 115 -14.00 6.03 11.52
CA GLY A 115 -13.65 4.64 11.21
C GLY A 115 -12.21 4.30 11.60
N GLU A 116 -12.00 3.10 12.11
CA GLU A 116 -10.77 2.64 12.72
C GLU A 116 -10.28 1.35 12.01
N PHE A 117 -9.02 0.96 12.19
CA PHE A 117 -8.50 -0.30 11.63
C PHE A 117 -9.34 -1.51 12.02
N ALA A 118 -9.84 -1.53 13.26
CA ALA A 118 -10.69 -2.61 13.77
C ALA A 118 -12.09 -2.69 13.11
N ASP A 119 -12.47 -1.70 12.31
CA ASP A 119 -13.76 -1.71 11.58
C ASP A 119 -13.66 -2.40 10.21
N LEU A 120 -12.44 -2.55 9.67
CA LEU A 120 -12.22 -3.21 8.38
C LEU A 120 -12.74 -4.66 8.34
N PRO A 121 -12.53 -5.51 9.36
CA PRO A 121 -13.09 -6.86 9.37
C PRO A 121 -14.62 -6.92 9.30
N LYS A 122 -15.34 -5.95 9.89
CA LYS A 122 -16.81 -5.84 9.81
C LYS A 122 -17.26 -5.45 8.40
N LEU A 123 -16.57 -4.49 7.76
CA LEU A 123 -16.78 -4.18 6.36
C LEU A 123 -16.52 -5.42 5.48
N GLY A 124 -15.49 -6.20 5.84
CA GLY A 124 -15.18 -7.46 5.18
C GLY A 124 -16.33 -8.45 5.22
N ASP A 125 -16.99 -8.62 6.37
CA ASP A 125 -18.17 -9.49 6.49
C ASP A 125 -19.29 -9.06 5.54
N TRP A 126 -19.54 -7.77 5.44
CA TRP A 126 -20.51 -7.22 4.51
C TRP A 126 -20.11 -7.44 3.04
N CYS A 127 -18.82 -7.26 2.70
CA CYS A 127 -18.30 -7.49 1.36
C CYS A 127 -18.49 -8.96 0.94
N VAL A 128 -18.12 -9.91 1.79
CA VAL A 128 -18.29 -11.35 1.52
C VAL A 128 -19.75 -11.68 1.31
N ALA A 129 -20.64 -11.19 2.18
CA ALA A 129 -22.10 -11.43 2.05
C ALA A 129 -22.69 -10.89 0.73
N ASN A 130 -22.00 -9.91 0.08
CA ASN A 130 -22.41 -9.34 -1.21
C ASN A 130 -21.56 -9.84 -2.40
N GLY A 131 -20.80 -10.91 -2.22
CA GLY A 131 -20.00 -11.56 -3.28
C GLY A 131 -18.85 -10.67 -3.80
N MET A 132 -18.26 -9.87 -2.93
CA MET A 132 -17.08 -9.02 -3.21
C MET A 132 -15.81 -9.71 -2.73
N ASN A 133 -14.68 -9.40 -3.37
CA ASN A 133 -13.38 -9.99 -3.07
C ASN A 133 -12.25 -8.96 -2.89
N ILE A 134 -12.56 -7.65 -2.97
CA ILE A 134 -11.59 -6.57 -2.76
C ILE A 134 -12.22 -5.37 -2.05
N ILE A 135 -11.48 -4.77 -1.13
CA ILE A 135 -11.78 -3.48 -0.52
C ILE A 135 -10.63 -2.53 -0.87
N GLN A 136 -10.95 -1.38 -1.46
CA GLN A 136 -9.97 -0.31 -1.64
C GLN A 136 -10.22 0.77 -0.59
N ILE A 137 -9.15 1.20 0.07
CA ILE A 137 -9.19 2.35 1.01
C ILE A 137 -8.39 3.52 0.44
N LEU A 138 -8.68 4.74 0.93
CA LEU A 138 -7.84 5.91 0.67
C LEU A 138 -6.58 5.86 1.54
N PRO A 139 -5.58 6.76 1.31
CA PRO A 139 -4.38 6.79 2.11
C PRO A 139 -4.67 6.86 3.62
N ILE A 140 -3.91 6.09 4.38
CA ILE A 140 -4.00 5.99 5.85
C ILE A 140 -2.77 6.54 6.55
N ASN A 141 -1.92 7.21 5.80
CA ASN A 141 -0.73 7.87 6.32
C ASN A 141 -1.09 9.03 7.26
N ASP A 142 -0.15 9.38 8.13
CA ASP A 142 -0.36 10.49 9.06
C ASP A 142 -0.40 11.84 8.33
N THR A 143 -1.50 12.54 8.51
CA THR A 143 -1.77 13.88 7.96
C THR A 143 -1.81 14.96 9.02
N THR A 144 -1.48 14.63 10.27
CA THR A 144 -1.63 15.52 11.42
C THR A 144 -0.60 16.66 11.36
N ALA A 145 -0.97 17.76 10.67
CA ALA A 145 -0.12 18.92 10.47
C ALA A 145 -0.60 20.16 11.25
N HIS A 146 -1.89 20.34 11.43
CA HIS A 146 -2.52 21.56 11.93
C HIS A 146 -3.41 21.35 13.15
N TYR A 147 -3.77 20.11 13.49
CA TYR A 147 -4.71 19.73 14.54
C TYR A 147 -6.12 20.31 14.34
N ASP A 148 -6.51 20.50 13.09
CA ASP A 148 -7.83 20.97 12.71
C ASP A 148 -8.40 20.18 11.52
N TRP A 149 -9.51 20.65 10.92
CA TRP A 149 -10.20 19.95 9.84
C TRP A 149 -9.33 19.80 8.57
N ARG A 150 -8.27 20.59 8.38
CA ARG A 150 -7.37 20.49 7.22
C ARG A 150 -6.62 19.16 7.20
N ASP A 151 -6.42 18.57 8.38
CA ASP A 151 -5.75 17.27 8.53
C ASP A 151 -6.62 16.08 8.09
N SER A 152 -7.90 16.33 7.75
CA SER A 152 -8.78 15.29 7.20
C SER A 152 -8.51 14.94 5.74
N TYR A 153 -7.66 15.70 5.03
CA TYR A 153 -7.30 15.43 3.64
C TYR A 153 -6.23 14.33 3.55
N PRO A 154 -6.59 13.12 3.09
CA PRO A 154 -5.73 11.94 3.23
C PRO A 154 -4.45 11.97 2.38
N TYR A 155 -4.42 12.83 1.36
CA TYR A 155 -3.28 12.93 0.45
C TYR A 155 -2.21 13.92 0.93
N ASN A 156 -2.46 14.70 1.99
CA ASN A 156 -1.49 15.63 2.56
C ASN A 156 -0.70 15.03 3.72
N ALA A 157 -0.07 13.88 3.46
CA ALA A 157 0.66 13.14 4.47
C ALA A 157 1.94 13.87 4.92
N ILE A 158 2.13 13.96 6.24
CA ILE A 158 3.38 14.47 6.85
C ILE A 158 4.51 13.45 6.81
N SER A 159 4.18 12.17 6.58
CA SER A 159 5.12 11.08 6.37
C SER A 159 4.56 10.10 5.33
N ALA A 160 5.41 9.68 4.41
CA ALA A 160 5.11 8.64 3.43
C ALA A 160 5.04 7.24 4.04
N PHE A 161 5.53 7.07 5.28
CA PHE A 161 5.68 5.79 5.97
C PHE A 161 4.76 5.65 7.18
N ALA A 162 4.64 6.70 7.99
CA ALA A 162 3.89 6.65 9.23
C ALA A 162 2.38 6.55 9.00
N LEU A 163 1.73 5.69 9.78
CA LEU A 163 0.29 5.55 9.80
C LEU A 163 -0.35 6.62 10.71
N ASN A 164 -1.56 7.07 10.35
CA ASN A 164 -2.25 8.07 11.16
C ASN A 164 -2.84 7.44 12.43
N PRO A 165 -2.39 7.87 13.63
CA PRO A 165 -2.87 7.32 14.90
C PRO A 165 -4.37 7.52 15.13
N ILE A 166 -5.01 8.42 14.39
CA ILE A 166 -6.46 8.64 14.51
C ILE A 166 -7.28 7.37 14.21
N PHE A 167 -6.71 6.44 13.42
CA PHE A 167 -7.34 5.17 13.05
C PHE A 167 -7.16 4.06 14.09
N LEU A 168 -6.41 4.31 15.18
CA LEU A 168 -6.27 3.33 16.26
C LEU A 168 -7.59 3.13 17.00
N ASN A 169 -7.94 1.87 17.21
CA ASN A 169 -9.04 1.50 18.09
C ASN A 169 -8.56 1.52 19.54
N LEU A 170 -9.25 2.30 20.39
CA LEU A 170 -8.87 2.49 21.79
C LEU A 170 -9.12 1.24 22.65
N ASN A 171 -10.10 0.41 22.28
CA ASN A 171 -10.41 -0.79 23.07
C ASN A 171 -9.27 -1.80 23.04
N THR A 172 -8.59 -1.91 21.89
CA THR A 172 -7.45 -2.83 21.73
C THR A 172 -6.17 -2.32 22.40
N LEU A 173 -6.15 -1.04 22.80
CA LEU A 173 -5.06 -0.46 23.61
C LEU A 173 -5.21 -0.73 25.12
N GLY A 174 -6.13 -1.62 25.53
CA GLY A 174 -6.32 -1.95 26.93
C GLY A 174 -6.96 -0.82 27.77
N ILE A 175 -7.53 0.19 27.12
CA ILE A 175 -8.20 1.30 27.80
C ILE A 175 -9.50 0.81 28.45
N LYS A 176 -9.65 1.09 29.72
CA LYS A 176 -10.87 0.78 30.46
C LYS A 176 -12.03 1.63 29.98
N GLU A 177 -13.10 1.00 29.54
CA GLU A 177 -14.35 1.65 29.16
C GLU A 177 -15.13 2.14 30.39
N ASP A 178 -14.66 3.18 31.05
CA ASP A 178 -15.38 3.85 32.13
C ASP A 178 -16.53 4.72 31.59
N ALA A 179 -17.27 5.36 32.52
CA ALA A 179 -18.38 6.23 32.17
C ALA A 179 -17.96 7.45 31.34
N ALA A 180 -16.73 7.96 31.52
CA ALA A 180 -16.20 9.09 30.75
C ALA A 180 -15.88 8.66 29.32
N PHE A 181 -15.25 7.48 29.14
CA PHE A 181 -14.98 6.89 27.85
C PHE A 181 -16.27 6.68 27.04
N LYS A 182 -17.26 6.00 27.64
CA LYS A 182 -18.55 5.73 26.98
C LYS A 182 -19.30 7.01 26.60
N ARG A 183 -19.25 8.04 27.45
CA ARG A 183 -19.85 9.34 27.15
C ARG A 183 -19.16 10.03 25.98
N ALA A 184 -17.83 10.05 25.96
CA ALA A 184 -17.06 10.64 24.88
C ALA A 184 -17.34 9.93 23.53
N ARG A 185 -17.31 8.60 23.51
CA ARG A 185 -17.66 7.77 22.32
C ARG A 185 -19.07 8.10 21.83
N THR A 186 -20.06 8.08 22.71
CA THR A 186 -21.45 8.41 22.36
C THR A 186 -21.60 9.82 21.79
N LEU A 187 -20.88 10.79 22.35
CA LEU A 187 -20.95 12.18 21.89
C LEU A 187 -20.35 12.34 20.48
N LEU A 188 -19.19 11.72 20.22
CA LEU A 188 -18.52 11.78 18.94
C LEU A 188 -19.30 11.04 17.85
N ASN A 189 -20.01 9.96 18.21
CA ASN A 189 -20.83 9.18 17.29
C ASN A 189 -22.22 9.77 16.98
N LYS A 190 -22.60 10.87 17.60
CA LYS A 190 -23.88 11.55 17.32
C LYS A 190 -23.89 12.36 16.02
N THR A 191 -22.73 12.74 15.52
CA THR A 191 -22.62 13.59 14.33
C THR A 191 -22.68 12.78 13.05
N ASN A 192 -23.28 13.33 11.99
CA ASN A 192 -23.33 12.71 10.65
C ASN A 192 -22.03 12.96 9.85
N PHE A 193 -21.05 13.59 10.45
CA PHE A 193 -19.72 13.87 9.88
C PHE A 193 -18.66 13.62 10.96
N VAL A 194 -17.44 13.39 10.53
CA VAL A 194 -16.29 13.24 11.43
C VAL A 194 -15.86 14.62 11.91
N ASP A 195 -15.96 14.87 13.23
CA ASP A 195 -15.40 16.06 13.86
C ASP A 195 -13.92 15.80 14.19
N TYR A 196 -13.08 15.93 13.15
CA TYR A 196 -11.68 15.54 13.18
C TYR A 196 -10.90 16.09 14.37
N PRO A 197 -10.96 17.41 14.67
CA PRO A 197 -10.27 17.97 15.83
C PRO A 197 -10.75 17.40 17.18
N LYS A 198 -12.06 17.19 17.33
CA LYS A 198 -12.58 16.61 18.59
C LYS A 198 -12.21 15.16 18.76
N VAL A 199 -12.27 14.37 17.68
CA VAL A 199 -11.84 12.97 17.69
C VAL A 199 -10.37 12.89 18.08
N LEU A 200 -9.51 13.63 17.39
CA LEU A 200 -8.08 13.63 17.66
C LEU A 200 -7.76 14.02 19.10
N LYS A 201 -8.33 15.13 19.58
CA LYS A 201 -8.17 15.59 20.98
C LYS A 201 -8.63 14.54 22.00
N ALA A 202 -9.75 13.87 21.73
CA ALA A 202 -10.27 12.85 22.62
C ALA A 202 -9.38 11.61 22.65
N LYS A 203 -8.92 11.16 21.48
CA LYS A 203 -8.03 9.99 21.36
C LYS A 203 -6.67 10.24 22.00
N TRP A 204 -6.08 11.41 21.84
CA TRP A 204 -4.80 11.76 22.47
C TRP A 204 -4.81 11.59 23.98
N LYS A 205 -5.89 11.96 24.64
CA LYS A 205 -6.05 11.72 26.08
C LYS A 205 -5.88 10.23 26.42
N TYR A 206 -6.48 9.35 25.65
CA TYR A 206 -6.41 7.90 25.91
C TYR A 206 -5.10 7.29 25.41
N PHE A 207 -4.49 7.84 24.39
CA PHE A 207 -3.15 7.44 23.96
C PHE A 207 -2.12 7.65 25.06
N GLN A 208 -2.16 8.78 25.74
CA GLN A 208 -1.28 9.04 26.88
C GLN A 208 -1.50 8.04 28.02
N ILE A 209 -2.75 7.76 28.35
CA ILE A 209 -3.06 6.76 29.40
C ILE A 209 -2.52 5.38 29.01
N ALA A 210 -2.70 4.95 27.76
CA ALA A 210 -2.20 3.67 27.29
C ALA A 210 -0.66 3.63 27.31
N PHE A 211 -0.03 4.70 26.85
CA PHE A 211 1.44 4.83 26.85
C PHE A 211 2.01 4.73 28.29
N GLU A 212 1.51 5.51 29.23
CA GLU A 212 1.95 5.50 30.62
C GLU A 212 1.80 4.12 31.28
N GLN A 213 0.78 3.36 30.89
CA GLN A 213 0.51 2.05 31.46
C GLN A 213 1.36 0.92 30.85
N GLN A 214 1.80 1.04 29.60
CA GLN A 214 2.32 -0.08 28.84
C GLN A 214 3.76 0.10 28.35
N TRP A 215 4.25 1.34 28.25
CA TRP A 215 5.52 1.63 27.59
C TRP A 215 6.71 0.89 28.21
N ASP A 216 6.81 0.92 29.53
CA ASP A 216 7.98 0.29 30.22
C ASP A 216 8.09 -1.22 29.98
N THR A 217 6.97 -1.89 29.73
CA THR A 217 6.95 -3.29 29.38
C THR A 217 7.10 -3.49 27.87
N LEU A 218 6.42 -2.66 27.08
CA LEU A 218 6.40 -2.80 25.61
C LEU A 218 7.77 -2.54 25.00
N LYS A 219 8.50 -1.55 25.45
CA LYS A 219 9.81 -1.20 24.90
C LYS A 219 10.83 -2.34 24.97
N GLU A 220 10.67 -3.27 25.92
CA GLU A 220 11.52 -4.45 26.10
C GLU A 220 10.98 -5.69 25.37
N ALA A 221 9.76 -5.62 24.83
CA ALA A 221 9.13 -6.76 24.16
C ALA A 221 9.78 -7.05 22.79
N ALA A 222 9.98 -8.33 22.50
CA ALA A 222 10.69 -8.77 21.29
C ALA A 222 9.99 -8.33 20.00
N ASP A 223 8.66 -8.29 19.98
CA ASP A 223 7.87 -7.85 18.83
C ASP A 223 7.98 -6.35 18.59
N PHE A 224 8.06 -5.52 19.64
CA PHE A 224 8.35 -4.09 19.50
C PHE A 224 9.78 -3.85 19.01
N GLN A 225 10.77 -4.56 19.54
CA GLN A 225 12.16 -4.45 19.12
C GLN A 225 12.33 -4.85 17.64
N GLN A 226 11.61 -5.88 17.20
CA GLN A 226 11.59 -6.29 15.80
C GLN A 226 10.95 -5.20 14.92
N PHE A 227 9.79 -4.68 15.31
CA PHE A 227 9.12 -3.57 14.61
C PHE A 227 10.03 -2.35 14.50
N PHE A 228 10.69 -1.96 15.59
CA PHE A 228 11.60 -0.82 15.60
C PHE A 228 12.76 -1.02 14.63
N LYS A 229 13.41 -2.18 14.70
CA LYS A 229 14.51 -2.54 13.80
C LYS A 229 14.10 -2.56 12.32
N GLU A 230 12.91 -3.07 12.01
CA GLU A 230 12.39 -3.10 10.64
C GLU A 230 12.07 -1.72 10.07
N ASN A 231 11.96 -0.70 10.92
CA ASN A 231 11.57 0.66 10.55
C ASN A 231 12.57 1.72 11.04
N GLU A 232 13.79 1.32 11.42
CA GLU A 232 14.82 2.22 11.98
C GLU A 232 15.28 3.31 11.00
N ASP A 233 15.01 3.14 9.72
CA ASP A 233 15.35 4.04 8.64
C ASP A 233 14.46 5.30 8.56
N TRP A 234 13.26 5.28 9.14
CA TRP A 234 12.32 6.41 9.07
C TRP A 234 11.64 6.72 10.42
N LEU A 235 11.40 5.71 11.25
CA LEU A 235 10.58 5.82 12.45
C LEU A 235 11.16 6.77 13.53
N PRO A 236 12.48 6.81 13.80
CA PRO A 236 13.06 7.75 14.74
C PRO A 236 12.88 9.21 14.32
N ASP A 237 13.09 9.51 13.05
CA ASP A 237 12.95 10.87 12.50
C ASP A 237 11.49 11.34 12.58
N TYR A 238 10.55 10.47 12.23
CA TYR A 238 9.12 10.74 12.37
C TYR A 238 8.75 11.02 13.84
N ALA A 239 9.17 10.15 14.75
CA ALA A 239 8.84 10.30 16.17
C ALA A 239 9.43 11.58 16.78
N GLN A 240 10.66 11.94 16.41
CA GLN A 240 11.29 13.19 16.82
C GLN A 240 10.58 14.41 16.24
N TYR A 241 10.22 14.35 14.95
CA TYR A 241 9.49 15.41 14.27
C TYR A 241 8.14 15.70 14.95
N CYS A 242 7.37 14.66 15.28
CA CYS A 242 6.11 14.80 15.98
C CYS A 242 6.29 15.32 17.40
N ALA A 243 7.26 14.80 18.16
CA ALA A 243 7.54 15.22 19.52
C ALA A 243 7.85 16.73 19.64
N GLN A 244 8.60 17.27 18.68
CA GLN A 244 8.92 18.70 18.64
C GLN A 244 7.70 19.59 18.42
N ARG A 245 6.66 19.08 17.77
CA ARG A 245 5.45 19.82 17.41
C ARG A 245 4.35 19.68 18.44
N GLU A 246 4.24 18.51 19.04
CA GLU A 246 3.06 18.12 19.83
C GLU A 246 3.27 18.24 21.34
N GLY A 247 4.51 18.38 21.77
CA GLY A 247 4.86 18.45 23.19
C GLY A 247 4.76 17.11 23.93
N TYR A 248 4.52 16.01 23.21
CA TYR A 248 4.63 14.64 23.71
C TYR A 248 6.02 14.08 23.43
N GLY A 249 6.48 13.15 24.26
CA GLY A 249 7.80 12.55 24.09
C GLY A 249 7.91 11.69 22.82
N THR A 250 9.11 11.58 22.28
CA THR A 250 9.43 10.73 21.10
C THR A 250 8.90 9.30 21.30
N GLU A 251 9.07 8.75 22.49
CA GLU A 251 8.62 7.38 22.82
C GLU A 251 7.11 7.18 22.66
N SER A 252 6.30 8.23 22.93
CA SER A 252 4.84 8.16 22.72
C SER A 252 4.51 7.91 21.23
N HIS A 253 5.25 8.52 20.32
CA HIS A 253 5.04 8.33 18.88
C HIS A 253 5.55 6.97 18.38
N LEU A 254 6.63 6.44 18.95
CA LEU A 254 7.08 5.06 18.71
C LEU A 254 6.01 4.06 19.14
N PHE A 255 5.46 4.25 20.34
CA PHE A 255 4.35 3.46 20.88
C PHE A 255 3.13 3.45 19.94
N LEU A 256 2.72 4.63 19.47
CA LEU A 256 1.55 4.75 18.60
C LEU A 256 1.78 4.10 17.24
N GLN A 257 2.95 4.26 16.64
CA GLN A 257 3.26 3.64 15.34
C GLN A 257 3.31 2.12 15.42
N TYR A 258 3.87 1.56 16.49
CA TYR A 258 3.81 0.11 16.74
C TYR A 258 2.36 -0.39 16.79
N HIS A 259 1.49 0.29 17.54
CA HIS A 259 0.10 -0.12 17.63
C HIS A 259 -0.69 0.08 16.32
N CYS A 260 -0.35 1.10 15.54
CA CYS A 260 -0.92 1.29 14.20
C CYS A 260 -0.57 0.11 13.28
N ASP A 261 0.71 -0.25 13.19
CA ASP A 261 1.17 -1.39 12.40
C ASP A 261 0.50 -2.70 12.86
N LYS A 262 0.48 -2.95 14.16
CA LYS A 262 -0.15 -4.13 14.74
C LYS A 262 -1.63 -4.25 14.41
N GLN A 263 -2.42 -3.21 14.67
CA GLN A 263 -3.86 -3.23 14.39
C GLN A 263 -4.17 -3.33 12.89
N LEU A 264 -3.39 -2.67 12.04
CA LEU A 264 -3.56 -2.79 10.60
C LEU A 264 -3.26 -4.22 10.12
N ARG A 265 -2.17 -4.83 10.58
CA ARG A 265 -1.83 -6.23 10.24
C ARG A 265 -2.90 -7.22 10.70
N GLU A 266 -3.44 -7.04 11.89
CA GLU A 266 -4.53 -7.86 12.42
C GLU A 266 -5.80 -7.71 11.56
N ALA A 267 -6.13 -6.48 11.14
CA ALA A 267 -7.26 -6.22 10.26
C ALA A 267 -7.06 -6.81 8.86
N VAL A 268 -5.88 -6.64 8.26
CA VAL A 268 -5.53 -7.22 6.95
C VAL A 268 -5.59 -8.74 7.00
N LYS A 269 -5.01 -9.35 8.05
CA LYS A 269 -5.08 -10.79 8.24
C LYS A 269 -6.53 -11.28 8.31
N ALA A 270 -7.37 -10.60 9.08
CA ALA A 270 -8.79 -10.97 9.20
C ALA A 270 -9.56 -10.84 7.87
N LEU A 271 -9.17 -9.91 6.98
CA LEU A 271 -9.72 -9.82 5.63
C LEU A 271 -9.22 -10.95 4.74
N HIS A 272 -7.93 -11.26 4.77
CA HIS A 272 -7.33 -12.35 4.01
C HIS A 272 -7.92 -13.72 4.41
N ASP A 273 -8.14 -13.96 5.71
CA ASP A 273 -8.77 -15.17 6.21
C ASP A 273 -10.22 -15.36 5.65
N LYS A 274 -10.85 -14.27 5.19
CA LYS A 274 -12.16 -14.25 4.51
C LYS A 274 -12.07 -14.29 2.98
N GLY A 275 -10.86 -14.39 2.41
CA GLY A 275 -10.63 -14.35 0.96
C GLY A 275 -10.77 -12.96 0.33
N LEU A 276 -10.66 -11.89 1.13
CA LEU A 276 -10.72 -10.50 0.68
C LEU A 276 -9.31 -9.92 0.56
N LEU A 277 -9.07 -9.16 -0.50
CA LEU A 277 -7.87 -8.34 -0.65
C LEU A 277 -8.14 -6.93 -0.15
N LEU A 278 -7.20 -6.37 0.61
CA LEU A 278 -7.16 -4.95 0.92
C LEU A 278 -6.25 -4.24 -0.07
N LYS A 279 -6.80 -3.32 -0.85
CA LYS A 279 -6.03 -2.43 -1.72
C LYS A 279 -5.85 -1.09 -1.01
N GLY A 280 -4.61 -0.81 -0.61
CA GLY A 280 -4.23 0.51 -0.12
C GLY A 280 -4.19 1.56 -1.22
N ASP A 281 -3.98 2.80 -0.83
CA ASP A 281 -3.73 3.94 -1.71
C ASP A 281 -2.48 4.67 -1.23
N ILE A 282 -1.71 5.22 -2.16
CA ILE A 282 -0.46 5.92 -1.88
C ILE A 282 -0.67 7.41 -2.18
N PRO A 283 -0.45 8.32 -1.22
CA PRO A 283 -0.44 9.75 -1.52
C PRO A 283 0.56 10.06 -2.62
N ILE A 284 0.16 10.75 -3.69
CA ILE A 284 1.07 11.09 -4.79
C ILE A 284 2.18 12.00 -4.29
N GLY A 285 1.82 13.06 -3.55
CA GLY A 285 2.76 14.03 -2.99
C GLY A 285 3.10 13.76 -1.54
N VAL A 286 3.94 14.61 -0.99
CA VAL A 286 4.27 14.70 0.42
C VAL A 286 4.06 16.13 0.90
N ASN A 287 3.73 16.31 2.19
CA ASN A 287 3.60 17.64 2.76
C ASN A 287 4.96 18.37 2.71
N PRO A 288 5.03 19.61 2.16
CA PRO A 288 6.30 20.34 2.06
C PRO A 288 6.95 20.65 3.41
N SER A 289 6.19 20.64 4.49
CA SER A 289 6.67 20.80 5.86
C SER A 289 6.77 19.47 6.62
N GLY A 290 6.52 18.35 5.95
CA GLY A 290 6.54 17.01 6.52
C GLY A 290 7.95 16.51 6.84
N VAL A 291 8.01 15.37 7.53
CA VAL A 291 9.27 14.78 7.95
C VAL A 291 10.09 14.31 6.74
N ASP A 292 9.48 13.74 5.72
CA ASP A 292 10.22 13.24 4.54
C ASP A 292 11.03 14.36 3.87
N VAL A 293 10.39 15.53 3.68
CA VAL A 293 11.06 16.70 3.10
C VAL A 293 12.15 17.24 4.02
N LYS A 294 11.96 17.18 5.33
CA LYS A 294 12.96 17.68 6.30
C LYS A 294 14.16 16.75 6.43
N SER A 295 13.93 15.44 6.40
CA SER A 295 15.00 14.44 6.50
C SER A 295 15.76 14.25 5.19
N HIS A 296 15.08 14.43 4.05
CA HIS A 296 15.61 14.16 2.71
C HIS A 296 15.29 15.30 1.72
N PRO A 297 15.68 16.57 2.01
CA PRO A 297 15.34 17.69 1.14
C PRO A 297 15.90 17.56 -0.28
N GLU A 298 16.98 16.81 -0.47
CA GLU A 298 17.62 16.55 -1.76
C GLU A 298 16.73 15.74 -2.73
N LEU A 299 15.77 14.99 -2.19
CA LEU A 299 14.84 14.17 -2.98
C LEU A 299 13.67 14.96 -3.55
N PHE A 300 13.55 16.26 -3.22
CA PHE A 300 12.40 17.08 -3.58
C PHE A 300 12.82 18.42 -4.19
N ASN A 301 12.10 18.88 -5.21
CA ASN A 301 12.24 20.23 -5.75
C ASN A 301 11.26 21.16 -5.01
N LEU A 302 11.78 21.95 -4.08
CA LEU A 302 10.96 22.77 -3.17
C LEU A 302 10.53 24.12 -3.80
N ASP A 303 11.10 24.48 -4.92
CA ASP A 303 10.83 25.70 -5.69
C ASP A 303 9.67 25.53 -6.70
N VAL A 304 9.20 24.30 -6.90
CA VAL A 304 8.09 23.98 -7.79
C VAL A 304 7.02 23.14 -7.06
N GLN A 305 5.78 23.25 -7.55
CA GLN A 305 4.66 22.50 -6.99
C GLN A 305 3.98 21.66 -8.06
N VAL A 306 3.53 20.47 -7.69
CA VAL A 306 2.76 19.60 -8.57
C VAL A 306 1.29 20.00 -8.60
N GLY A 307 0.64 19.71 -9.70
CA GLY A 307 -0.77 19.99 -9.92
C GLY A 307 -1.29 19.29 -11.17
N ALA A 308 -2.44 19.68 -11.64
CA ALA A 308 -3.03 19.23 -12.89
C ALA A 308 -3.20 20.39 -13.87
N PRO A 309 -3.00 20.16 -15.18
CA PRO A 309 -3.28 21.18 -16.20
C PRO A 309 -4.78 21.50 -16.25
N PRO A 310 -5.18 22.61 -16.94
CA PRO A 310 -6.58 22.88 -17.18
C PRO A 310 -7.32 21.72 -17.86
N ASP A 311 -8.52 21.46 -17.37
CA ASP A 311 -9.43 20.45 -17.90
C ASP A 311 -10.90 20.95 -17.88
N ASP A 312 -11.86 20.09 -18.22
CA ASP A 312 -13.28 20.40 -18.22
C ASP A 312 -13.86 20.72 -16.82
N PHE A 313 -13.16 20.34 -15.75
CA PHE A 313 -13.58 20.56 -14.36
C PHE A 313 -12.89 21.76 -13.73
N SER A 314 -11.70 22.14 -14.22
CA SER A 314 -10.91 23.26 -13.71
C SER A 314 -10.24 24.02 -14.86
N ALA A 315 -10.83 25.13 -15.27
CA ALA A 315 -10.35 25.94 -16.39
C ALA A 315 -8.95 26.55 -16.15
N GLU A 316 -8.53 26.71 -14.90
CA GLU A 316 -7.20 27.24 -14.51
C GLU A 316 -6.22 26.12 -14.12
N GLY A 317 -6.65 24.86 -14.20
CA GLY A 317 -5.91 23.73 -13.65
C GLY A 317 -5.95 23.69 -12.12
N GLN A 318 -5.10 22.85 -11.54
CA GLN A 318 -5.05 22.64 -10.09
C GLN A 318 -3.61 22.77 -9.59
N ASN A 319 -3.41 23.42 -8.46
CA ASN A 319 -2.17 23.39 -7.71
C ASN A 319 -2.43 22.62 -6.41
N TRP A 320 -1.71 21.51 -6.21
CA TRP A 320 -1.90 20.64 -5.05
C TRP A 320 -1.00 21.01 -3.87
N GLY A 321 -0.07 21.95 -4.06
CA GLY A 321 0.81 22.44 -2.99
C GLY A 321 1.92 21.49 -2.57
N PHE A 322 2.13 20.38 -3.26
CA PHE A 322 3.19 19.42 -2.98
C PHE A 322 4.44 19.74 -3.80
N PRO A 323 5.65 19.56 -3.26
CA PRO A 323 6.88 19.64 -4.04
C PRO A 323 6.91 18.53 -5.09
N SER A 324 7.56 18.76 -6.21
CA SER A 324 7.84 17.67 -7.15
C SER A 324 9.03 16.83 -6.67
N TYR A 325 9.11 15.60 -7.15
CA TYR A 325 10.23 14.73 -6.86
C TYR A 325 11.45 15.09 -7.71
N ASN A 326 12.63 15.09 -7.08
CA ASN A 326 13.92 15.19 -7.77
C ASN A 326 14.31 13.81 -8.31
N TRP A 327 13.76 13.44 -9.46
CA TRP A 327 13.98 12.12 -10.06
C TRP A 327 15.44 11.84 -10.40
N GLU A 328 16.24 12.87 -10.69
CA GLU A 328 17.67 12.73 -10.93
C GLU A 328 18.41 12.32 -9.65
N ALA A 329 18.17 13.00 -8.54
CA ALA A 329 18.72 12.61 -7.26
C ALA A 329 18.28 11.21 -6.83
N MET A 330 17.00 10.89 -7.00
CA MET A 330 16.46 9.55 -6.69
C MET A 330 17.06 8.45 -7.55
N ALA A 331 17.35 8.71 -8.82
CA ALA A 331 17.98 7.73 -9.70
C ALA A 331 19.41 7.37 -9.26
N ASN A 332 20.14 8.31 -8.63
CA ASN A 332 21.51 8.11 -8.16
C ASN A 332 21.62 7.08 -7.02
N ASP A 333 20.52 6.89 -6.26
CA ASP A 333 20.41 5.85 -5.21
C ASP A 333 19.49 4.70 -5.62
N TYR A 334 19.25 4.52 -6.93
CA TYR A 334 18.38 3.49 -7.47
C TYR A 334 16.94 3.57 -6.94
N TYR A 335 16.42 4.77 -6.65
CA TYR A 335 15.08 5.02 -6.10
C TYR A 335 14.82 4.34 -4.75
N ALA A 336 15.83 4.25 -3.89
CA ALA A 336 15.77 3.53 -2.62
C ALA A 336 14.59 3.99 -1.74
N TRP A 337 14.35 5.30 -1.65
CA TRP A 337 13.20 5.86 -0.93
C TRP A 337 11.86 5.35 -1.47
N TRP A 338 11.67 5.29 -2.80
CA TRP A 338 10.46 4.76 -3.42
C TRP A 338 10.33 3.25 -3.24
N GLN A 339 11.43 2.51 -3.38
CA GLN A 339 11.43 1.07 -3.12
C GLN A 339 11.00 0.78 -1.68
N ARG A 340 11.55 1.52 -0.73
CA ARG A 340 11.21 1.39 0.68
C ARG A 340 9.74 1.72 0.94
N ARG A 341 9.21 2.78 0.34
CA ARG A 341 7.82 3.19 0.44
C ARG A 341 6.86 2.07 -0.04
N VAL A 342 7.16 1.50 -1.20
CA VAL A 342 6.36 0.38 -1.73
C VAL A 342 6.47 -0.86 -0.84
N GLN A 343 7.65 -1.18 -0.33
CA GLN A 343 7.84 -2.31 0.60
C GLN A 343 7.02 -2.17 1.89
N VAL A 344 6.98 -0.98 2.46
CA VAL A 344 6.18 -0.73 3.68
C VAL A 344 4.68 -0.89 3.41
N MET A 345 4.22 -0.45 2.25
CA MET A 345 2.80 -0.57 1.85
C MET A 345 2.40 -1.99 1.43
N ALA A 346 3.33 -2.83 1.02
CA ALA A 346 3.07 -4.19 0.55
C ALA A 346 3.07 -5.25 1.67
N ARG A 347 3.37 -4.85 2.91
CA ARG A 347 3.37 -5.73 4.10
C ARG A 347 1.95 -5.97 4.60
#